data_b0cad7dde1c48b79a7fdd744d7d2ea5e
#
_entry.id   b0cad7dde1c48b79a7fdd744d7d2ea5e
#
_cell.length_a   1.000
_cell.length_b   1.000
_cell.length_c   1.000
_cell.angle_alpha   90.00
_cell.angle_beta   90.00
_cell.angle_gamma   90.00
#
_symmetry.space_group_name_H-M   'P 1'
#
loop_
_entity.id
_entity.type
_entity.pdbx_description
1 polymer ?
#
loop_
_entity_poly.entity_id
_entity_poly.type
_entity_poly.pdbx_seq_one_letter_code
_entity_poly.pdbx_strand_id
1 'polypeptide(L)' 'MVGEPKYKRGQFVRFEFDGEIMEGTIEIIDTYGTWADPSDVSYDILGTNDCLYKHIREDYIL' A
#
# COMPACT_ATOMS: atom_id res chain seq x y z
N MET A 1 -15.58 10.30 6.99
CA MET A 1 -15.05 10.38 5.64
C MET A 1 -13.81 9.49 5.52
N VAL A 2 -13.78 8.67 4.50
CA VAL A 2 -12.62 7.81 4.25
C VAL A 2 -11.48 8.71 3.77
N GLY A 3 -10.27 8.49 4.29
CA GLY A 3 -9.11 9.24 3.85
C GLY A 3 -8.79 9.00 2.39
N GLU A 4 -8.29 10.01 1.71
CA GLU A 4 -7.86 9.87 0.33
C GLU A 4 -6.49 9.18 0.28
N PRO A 5 -6.28 8.23 -0.64
CA PRO A 5 -4.98 7.61 -0.78
C PRO A 5 -3.95 8.60 -1.30
N LYS A 6 -2.75 8.55 -0.75
CA LYS A 6 -1.65 9.42 -1.19
C LYS A 6 -1.04 8.95 -2.51
N TYR A 7 -1.23 7.68 -2.84
CA TYR A 7 -0.60 7.06 -3.99
C TYR A 7 -1.66 6.56 -4.95
N LYS A 8 -1.28 6.39 -6.20
CA LYS A 8 -2.21 6.00 -7.26
C LYS A 8 -1.88 4.62 -7.78
N ARG A 9 -2.91 3.93 -8.27
CA ARG A 9 -2.75 2.67 -8.96
C ARG A 9 -1.82 2.85 -10.16
N GLY A 10 -0.87 1.93 -10.29
CA GLY A 10 0.16 2.00 -11.34
C GLY A 10 1.38 2.81 -10.96
N GLN A 11 1.37 3.45 -9.79
CA GLN A 11 2.51 4.22 -9.31
C GLN A 11 3.60 3.30 -8.79
N PHE A 12 4.86 3.60 -9.14
CA PHE A 12 6.01 2.88 -8.60
C PHE A 12 6.39 3.50 -7.25
N VAL A 13 6.51 2.65 -6.24
CA VAL A 13 6.80 3.10 -4.88
C VAL A 13 7.83 2.22 -4.21
N ARG A 14 8.41 2.74 -3.14
CA ARG A 14 9.22 1.96 -2.20
C ARG A 14 8.43 1.79 -0.92
N PHE A 15 8.57 0.64 -0.31
CA PHE A 15 7.87 0.36 0.93
C PHE A 15 8.70 -0.53 1.82
N GLU A 16 8.45 -0.46 3.12
CA GLU A 16 9.10 -1.33 4.09
C GLU A 16 8.25 -2.55 4.31
N PHE A 17 8.86 -3.71 4.18
CA PHE A 17 8.20 -4.98 4.43
C PHE A 17 9.15 -5.91 5.16
N ASP A 18 8.71 -6.38 6.34
CA ASP A 18 9.48 -7.33 7.15
C ASP A 18 10.90 -6.84 7.44
N GLY A 19 11.04 -5.54 7.70
CA GLY A 19 12.32 -4.93 8.02
C GLY A 19 13.20 -4.63 6.81
N GLU A 20 12.72 -4.86 5.61
CA GLU A 20 13.46 -4.61 4.37
C GLU A 20 12.75 -3.59 3.51
N ILE A 21 13.55 -2.83 2.76
CA ILE A 21 13.02 -1.87 1.79
C ILE A 21 12.81 -2.59 0.46
N MET A 22 11.57 -2.58 0.01
CA MET A 22 11.16 -3.22 -1.24
C MET A 22 10.67 -2.16 -2.21
N GLU A 23 10.61 -2.52 -3.47
CA GLU A 23 10.11 -1.64 -4.52
C GLU A 23 9.07 -2.37 -5.35
N GLY A 24 8.08 -1.62 -5.82
CA GLY A 24 7.05 -2.23 -6.65
C GLY A 24 6.04 -1.23 -7.17
N THR A 25 5.04 -1.76 -7.86
CA THR A 25 3.97 -0.98 -8.49
C THR A 25 2.66 -1.25 -7.76
N ILE A 26 1.94 -0.18 -7.47
CA ILE A 26 0.63 -0.30 -6.83
C ILE A 26 -0.36 -0.92 -7.80
N GLU A 27 -0.93 -2.06 -7.43
CA GLU A 27 -1.92 -2.77 -8.24
C GLU A 27 -3.34 -2.50 -7.77
N ILE A 28 -3.55 -2.47 -6.46
CA ILE A 28 -4.87 -2.28 -5.88
C ILE A 28 -4.75 -1.31 -4.72
N ILE A 29 -5.70 -0.41 -4.63
CA ILE A 29 -5.81 0.51 -3.51
C ILE A 29 -7.05 0.11 -2.71
N ASP A 30 -6.84 -0.23 -1.44
CA ASP A 30 -7.91 -0.59 -0.53
C ASP A 30 -8.16 0.57 0.43
N THR A 31 -9.29 1.20 0.27
CA THR A 31 -9.68 2.34 1.09
C THR A 31 -10.77 2.00 2.10
N TYR A 32 -11.07 0.73 2.26
CA TYR A 32 -12.07 0.31 3.25
C TYR A 32 -11.46 0.42 4.63
N GLY A 33 -11.83 1.47 5.33
CA GLY A 33 -11.49 1.57 6.73
C GLY A 33 -12.31 0.60 7.56
N THR A 34 -11.81 0.29 8.75
CA THR A 34 -12.58 -0.45 9.72
C THR A 34 -13.41 0.53 10.54
N TRP A 35 -14.29 0.01 11.39
CA TRP A 35 -15.00 0.82 12.35
C TRP A 35 -14.06 1.62 13.25
N ALA A 36 -12.93 1.02 13.58
CA ALA A 36 -11.97 1.64 14.47
C ALA A 36 -11.10 2.68 13.76
N ASP A 37 -10.87 2.50 12.46
CA ASP A 37 -10.00 3.41 11.70
C ASP A 37 -10.49 3.54 10.26
N PRO A 38 -11.50 4.41 10.04
CA PRO A 38 -12.05 4.60 8.70
C PRO A 38 -11.08 5.28 7.73
N SER A 39 -9.97 5.79 8.22
CA SER A 39 -8.95 6.40 7.37
C SER A 39 -7.82 5.44 6.99
N ASP A 40 -7.93 4.18 7.38
CA ASP A 40 -6.90 3.19 7.10
C ASP A 40 -6.89 2.85 5.61
N VAL A 41 -5.79 3.19 4.95
CA VAL A 41 -5.59 2.93 3.54
C VAL A 41 -4.46 1.93 3.39
N SER A 42 -4.70 0.89 2.62
CA SER A 42 -3.67 -0.09 2.32
C SER A 42 -3.57 -0.33 0.83
N TYR A 43 -2.48 -0.94 0.42
CA TYR A 43 -2.18 -1.16 -0.99
C TYR A 43 -1.73 -2.59 -1.21
N ASP A 44 -2.12 -3.14 -2.37
CA ASP A 44 -1.51 -4.35 -2.87
C ASP A 44 -0.45 -3.92 -3.88
N ILE A 45 0.80 -4.29 -3.62
CA ILE A 45 1.94 -3.83 -4.41
C ILE A 45 2.61 -5.02 -5.06
N LEU A 46 2.74 -4.98 -6.38
CA LEU A 46 3.49 -5.98 -7.11
C LEU A 46 4.96 -5.60 -7.09
N GLY A 47 5.75 -6.36 -6.35
CA GLY A 47 7.19 -6.11 -6.21
C GLY A 47 7.96 -6.38 -7.50
N THR A 48 9.15 -5.81 -7.59
CA THR A 48 10.04 -6.04 -8.74
C THR A 48 10.52 -7.49 -8.84
N ASN A 49 10.34 -8.25 -7.77
CA ASN A 49 10.65 -9.68 -7.72
C ASN A 49 9.46 -10.56 -8.09
N ASP A 50 8.40 -9.98 -8.70
CA ASP A 50 7.17 -10.65 -9.10
C ASP A 50 6.33 -11.19 -7.93
N CYS A 51 6.61 -10.76 -6.72
CA CYS A 51 5.79 -11.10 -5.55
C CYS A 51 4.73 -10.03 -5.32
N LEU A 52 3.51 -10.45 -5.06
CA LEU A 52 2.44 -9.52 -4.72
C LEU A 52 2.37 -9.39 -3.20
N TYR A 53 2.59 -8.17 -2.71
CA TYR A 53 2.51 -7.85 -1.30
C TYR A 53 1.14 -7.23 -1.01
N LYS A 54 0.36 -7.92 -0.20
CA LYS A 54 -1.01 -7.49 0.11
C LYS A 54 -1.07 -6.73 1.42
N HIS A 55 -2.01 -5.80 1.48
CA HIS A 55 -2.30 -5.05 2.70
C HIS A 55 -1.10 -4.27 3.25
N ILE A 56 -0.34 -3.65 2.34
CA ILE A 56 0.74 -2.76 2.75
C ILE A 56 0.09 -1.45 3.18
N ARG A 57 0.23 -1.11 4.45
CA ARG A 57 -0.33 0.11 4.98
C ARG A 57 0.41 1.33 4.43
N GLU A 58 -0.33 2.41 4.29
CA GLU A 58 0.23 3.65 3.74
C GLU A 58 1.46 4.13 4.52
N ASP A 59 1.48 3.89 5.83
CA ASP A 59 2.62 4.26 6.69
C ASP A 59 3.91 3.57 6.30
N TYR A 60 3.84 2.43 5.65
CA TYR A 60 5.03 1.68 5.24
C TYR A 60 5.56 2.11 3.88
N ILE A 61 4.85 2.95 3.17
CA ILE A 61 5.31 3.46 1.88
C ILE A 61 6.19 4.69 2.13
N LEU A 62 7.36 4.66 1.57
CA LEU A 62 8.39 5.67 1.82
C LEU A 62 8.28 6.86 0.87
#